data_13babe5afcbf0756bd87ee61caf0d69b
#
_entry.id   13babe5afcbf0756bd87ee61caf0d69b
#
_cell.length_a   1.000
_cell.length_b   1.000
_cell.length_c   1.000
_cell.angle_alpha   90.00
_cell.angle_beta   90.00
_cell.angle_gamma   90.00
#
_symmetry.space_group_name_H-M   'P 1'
#
loop_
_entity.id
_entity.type
_entity.pdbx_description
1 polymer ?
#
loop_
_entity_poly.entity_id
_entity_poly.type
_entity_poly.pdbx_seq_one_letter_code
_entity_poly.pdbx_strand_id
1 'polypeptide(L)'
;MELEIIPMSQSEKDSMIAQTVKNYGGKLLSFIRPKVNNTEDAEDILQEVWFQFSNLTNVSEIMNVGAWLYQVTRNKITDSYRKKKIENLEDFVYEDEDGSFSIKDIF
;
A
#
# COMPACT_ATOMS: atom_id res chain seq x y z
N MET A 1 33.35 -4.70 -15.20
CA MET A 1 32.70 -4.56 -15.26
C MET A 1 32.04 -4.18 -14.69
N GLU A 2 31.84 -3.78 -14.74
CA GLU A 2 31.13 -3.42 -14.23
C GLU A 2 30.08 -3.68 -14.18
N LEU A 3 29.90 -3.99 -13.63
CA LEU A 3 28.83 -4.16 -13.48
C LEU A 3 28.13 -3.17 -13.00
N GLU A 4 27.95 -2.40 -13.47
CA GLU A 4 27.28 -1.45 -12.96
C GLU A 4 25.92 -1.63 -12.96
N ILE A 5 25.20 -1.06 -12.08
CA ILE A 5 23.83 -1.08 -12.02
C ILE A 5 23.33 -0.08 -12.98
N ILE A 6 22.74 -0.53 -14.02
CA ILE A 6 22.20 0.36 -15.02
C ILE A 6 20.74 0.55 -14.71
N PRO A 7 20.31 1.77 -14.42
CA PRO A 7 18.91 1.97 -14.12
C PRO A 7 18.05 1.61 -15.31
N MET A 8 16.85 1.15 -15.02
CA MET A 8 15.90 0.83 -16.07
C MET A 8 15.56 2.09 -16.84
N SER A 9 15.40 1.94 -18.14
CA SER A 9 14.87 3.03 -18.93
C SER A 9 13.42 3.26 -18.54
N GLN A 10 12.89 4.41 -18.90
CA GLN A 10 11.51 4.71 -18.58
C GLN A 10 10.57 3.70 -19.23
N SER A 11 10.85 3.29 -20.44
CA SER A 11 9.97 2.35 -21.11
C SER A 11 10.05 0.97 -20.47
N GLU A 12 11.22 0.55 -20.03
CA GLU A 12 11.34 -0.70 -19.32
C GLU A 12 10.60 -0.66 -18.01
N LYS A 13 10.68 0.46 -17.31
CA LYS A 13 9.99 0.62 -16.04
C LYS A 13 8.49 0.59 -16.25
N ASP A 14 8.01 1.29 -17.27
CA ASP A 14 6.58 1.30 -17.56
C ASP A 14 6.08 -0.11 -17.88
N SER A 15 6.86 -0.84 -18.64
CA SER A 15 6.50 -2.21 -18.99
C SER A 15 6.45 -3.10 -17.77
N MET A 16 7.38 -2.95 -16.86
CA MET A 16 7.40 -3.75 -15.65
C MET A 16 6.24 -3.41 -14.75
N ILE A 17 5.91 -2.13 -14.63
CA ILE A 17 4.78 -1.73 -13.83
C ILE A 17 3.50 -2.31 -14.40
N ALA A 18 3.31 -2.21 -15.71
CA ALA A 18 2.12 -2.74 -16.34
C ALA A 18 1.99 -4.25 -16.12
N GLN A 19 3.10 -4.95 -16.24
CA GLN A 19 3.10 -6.38 -16.02
C GLN A 19 2.75 -6.72 -14.59
N THR A 20 3.30 -5.97 -13.65
CA THR A 20 3.06 -6.20 -12.23
C THR A 20 1.60 -5.91 -11.89
N VAL A 21 1.04 -4.85 -12.44
CA VAL A 21 -0.37 -4.54 -12.24
C VAL A 21 -1.22 -5.68 -12.75
N LYS A 22 -0.87 -6.20 -13.93
CA LYS A 22 -1.63 -7.29 -14.50
C LYS A 22 -1.55 -8.54 -13.63
N ASN A 23 -0.38 -8.83 -13.08
CA ASN A 23 -0.19 -10.05 -12.31
C ASN A 23 -0.75 -9.97 -10.91
N TYR A 24 -0.71 -8.79 -10.29
CA TYR A 24 -1.04 -8.67 -8.87
C TYR A 24 -2.27 -7.82 -8.58
N GLY A 25 -2.73 -7.04 -9.56
CA GLY A 25 -3.81 -6.09 -9.30
C GLY A 25 -5.05 -6.72 -8.71
N GLY A 26 -5.52 -7.80 -9.33
CA GLY A 26 -6.72 -8.47 -8.85
C GLY A 26 -6.51 -9.09 -7.48
N LYS A 27 -5.34 -9.66 -7.27
CA LYS A 27 -5.04 -10.32 -6.01
C LYS A 27 -4.99 -9.31 -4.86
N LEU A 28 -4.34 -8.18 -5.11
CA LEU A 28 -4.24 -7.15 -4.08
C LEU A 28 -5.61 -6.56 -3.80
N LEU A 29 -6.39 -6.31 -4.82
CA LEU A 29 -7.73 -5.78 -4.62
C LEU A 29 -8.58 -6.73 -3.79
N SER A 30 -8.49 -8.01 -4.09
CA SER A 30 -9.22 -9.02 -3.32
C SER A 30 -8.75 -9.06 -1.87
N PHE A 31 -7.48 -8.80 -1.66
CA PHE A 31 -6.94 -8.74 -0.30
C PHE A 31 -7.44 -7.52 0.45
N ILE A 32 -7.58 -6.39 -0.24
CA ILE A 32 -7.95 -5.13 0.41
C ILE A 32 -9.44 -5.05 0.70
N ARG A 33 -10.26 -5.54 -0.23
CA ARG A 33 -11.71 -5.29 -0.17
C ARG A 33 -12.36 -5.71 1.13
N PRO A 34 -12.08 -6.88 1.68
CA PRO A 34 -12.74 -7.24 2.95
C PRO A 34 -12.24 -6.45 4.13
N LYS A 35 -11.20 -5.66 3.96
CA LYS A 35 -10.60 -4.91 5.07
C LYS A 35 -10.96 -3.45 5.07
N VAL A 36 -11.78 -3.01 4.12
CA VAL A 36 -12.21 -1.62 4.02
C VAL A 36 -13.71 -1.58 3.88
N ASN A 37 -14.27 -0.38 3.95
CA ASN A 37 -15.71 -0.21 4.01
C ASN A 37 -16.41 -0.28 2.67
N ASN A 38 -15.72 0.09 1.60
CA ASN A 38 -16.36 0.12 0.30
C ASN A 38 -15.32 -0.06 -0.78
N THR A 39 -15.79 -0.22 -2.00
CA THR A 39 -14.93 -0.47 -3.13
C THR A 39 -14.04 0.73 -3.44
N GLU A 40 -14.55 1.93 -3.27
CA GLU A 40 -13.76 3.11 -3.53
C GLU A 40 -12.53 3.18 -2.65
N ASP A 41 -12.71 2.87 -1.37
CA ASP A 41 -11.57 2.86 -0.47
C ASP A 41 -10.55 1.83 -0.89
N ALA A 42 -11.02 0.67 -1.32
CA ALA A 42 -10.11 -0.38 -1.76
C ALA A 42 -9.31 0.08 -2.98
N GLU A 43 -9.97 0.71 -3.91
CA GLU A 43 -9.29 1.18 -5.12
C GLU A 43 -8.31 2.29 -4.80
N ASP A 44 -8.66 3.17 -3.87
CA ASP A 44 -7.75 4.23 -3.48
C ASP A 44 -6.48 3.66 -2.89
N ILE A 45 -6.61 2.67 -2.03
CA ILE A 45 -5.44 2.04 -1.42
C ILE A 45 -4.60 1.39 -2.50
N LEU A 46 -5.24 0.68 -3.42
CA LEU A 46 -4.50 0.02 -4.48
C LEU A 46 -3.74 1.03 -5.34
N GLN A 47 -4.36 2.16 -5.63
CA GLN A 47 -3.67 3.17 -6.40
C GLN A 47 -2.47 3.74 -5.67
N GLU A 48 -2.58 3.91 -4.36
CA GLU A 48 -1.44 4.38 -3.59
C GLU A 48 -0.30 3.37 -3.61
N VAL A 49 -0.63 2.08 -3.59
CA VAL A 49 0.39 1.06 -3.69
C VAL A 49 1.12 1.17 -5.02
N TRP A 50 0.36 1.32 -6.11
CA TRP A 50 0.97 1.44 -7.42
C TRP A 50 1.78 2.71 -7.55
N PHE A 51 1.29 3.79 -6.97
CA PHE A 51 2.03 5.04 -6.99
C PHE A 51 3.37 4.87 -6.29
N GLN A 52 3.38 4.24 -5.13
CA GLN A 52 4.63 4.02 -4.42
C GLN A 52 5.55 3.09 -5.21
N PHE A 53 4.98 2.07 -5.82
CA PHE A 53 5.76 1.15 -6.64
C PHE A 53 6.40 1.89 -7.83
N SER A 54 5.64 2.77 -8.45
CA SER A 54 6.14 3.49 -9.63
C SER A 54 7.21 4.50 -9.27
N ASN A 55 7.28 4.91 -8.01
CA ASN A 55 8.28 5.88 -7.59
C ASN A 55 9.59 5.25 -7.16
N LEU A 56 9.67 3.92 -7.14
CA LEU A 56 10.93 3.27 -6.81
C LEU A 56 11.94 3.55 -7.88
N THR A 57 13.15 3.91 -7.46
CA THR A 57 14.22 4.15 -8.39
C THR A 57 14.79 2.88 -8.93
N ASN A 58 14.78 1.86 -8.12
CA ASN A 58 15.48 0.64 -8.43
C ASN A 58 14.62 -0.57 -8.15
N VAL A 59 13.60 -0.71 -8.97
CA VAL A 59 12.64 -1.81 -8.81
C VAL A 59 13.33 -3.15 -8.89
N SER A 60 14.37 -3.25 -9.69
CA SER A 60 15.04 -4.53 -9.89
C SER A 60 15.73 -5.01 -8.63
N GLU A 61 15.92 -4.15 -7.64
CA GLU A 61 16.53 -4.57 -6.40
C GLU A 61 15.54 -5.22 -5.45
N ILE A 62 14.27 -5.19 -5.77
CA ILE A 62 13.30 -5.87 -4.92
C ILE A 62 13.40 -7.35 -5.19
N MET A 63 13.79 -8.10 -4.19
CA MET A 63 13.99 -9.52 -4.38
C MET A 63 12.69 -10.28 -4.54
N ASN A 64 11.64 -9.80 -3.90
CA ASN A 64 10.35 -10.46 -3.97
C ASN A 64 9.28 -9.40 -4.11
N VAL A 65 8.88 -9.17 -5.35
CA VAL A 65 7.92 -8.11 -5.65
C VAL A 65 6.58 -8.38 -4.99
N GLY A 66 6.14 -9.64 -5.01
CA GLY A 66 4.87 -9.96 -4.36
C GLY A 66 4.87 -9.65 -2.88
N ALA A 67 5.93 -10.05 -2.19
CA ALA A 67 6.02 -9.78 -0.76
C ALA A 67 6.05 -8.29 -0.49
N TRP A 68 6.79 -7.54 -1.29
CA TRP A 68 6.87 -6.10 -1.15
C TRP A 68 5.50 -5.46 -1.32
N LEU A 69 4.78 -5.88 -2.36
CA LEU A 69 3.46 -5.32 -2.64
C LEU A 69 2.49 -5.59 -1.50
N TYR A 70 2.49 -6.81 -0.97
CA TYR A 70 1.58 -7.13 0.13
C TYR A 70 1.97 -6.38 1.39
N GLN A 71 3.26 -6.19 1.62
CA GLN A 71 3.70 -5.44 2.78
C GLN A 71 3.25 -3.99 2.70
N VAL A 72 3.46 -3.36 1.56
CA VAL A 72 3.03 -1.98 1.37
C VAL A 72 1.51 -1.88 1.45
N THR A 73 0.81 -2.85 0.87
CA THR A 73 -0.64 -2.84 0.92
C THR A 73 -1.14 -2.91 2.36
N ARG A 74 -0.56 -3.80 3.17
CA ARG A 74 -0.95 -3.89 4.57
C ARG A 74 -0.68 -2.59 5.30
N ASN A 75 0.45 -1.96 5.01
CA ASN A 75 0.76 -0.68 5.63
C ASN A 75 -0.25 0.39 5.25
N LYS A 76 -0.67 0.40 3.99
CA LYS A 76 -1.66 1.39 3.55
C LYS A 76 -3.02 1.14 4.19
N ILE A 77 -3.39 -0.11 4.37
CA ILE A 77 -4.64 -0.45 5.04
C ILE A 77 -4.59 0.05 6.48
N THR A 78 -3.49 -0.22 7.17
CA THR A 78 -3.34 0.24 8.54
C THR A 78 -3.40 1.76 8.63
N ASP A 79 -2.73 2.44 7.71
CA ASP A 79 -2.77 3.90 7.66
C ASP A 79 -4.19 4.40 7.45
N SER A 80 -4.94 3.71 6.62
CA SER A 80 -6.32 4.08 6.37
C SER A 80 -7.16 3.97 7.63
N TYR A 81 -6.97 2.91 8.40
CA TYR A 81 -7.68 2.75 9.67
C TYR A 81 -7.32 3.87 10.64
N ARG A 82 -6.05 4.17 10.73
CA ARG A 82 -5.60 5.22 11.64
C ARG A 82 -6.16 6.57 11.24
N LYS A 83 -6.17 6.83 9.95
CA LYS A 83 -6.70 8.09 9.45
C LYS A 83 -8.17 8.24 9.79
N LYS A 84 -8.94 7.19 9.58
CA LYS A 84 -10.36 7.24 9.90
C LYS A 84 -10.59 7.43 11.39
N LYS A 85 -9.76 6.79 12.19
CA LYS A 85 -9.88 6.93 13.62
C LYS A 85 -9.62 8.37 14.04
N ILE A 86 -8.63 8.99 13.45
CA ILE A 86 -8.32 10.39 13.75
C ILE A 86 -9.44 11.30 13.30
N GLU A 87 -10.01 11.03 12.14
CA GLU A 87 -11.11 11.86 11.63
C GLU A 87 -12.32 11.80 12.55
N ASN A 88 -12.52 10.69 13.22
CA ASN A 88 -13.66 10.53 14.09
C ASN A 88 -13.35 10.87 15.53
N LEU A 89 -12.16 11.39 15.79
CA LEU A 89 -11.72 11.61 17.15
C LEU A 89 -12.59 12.62 17.88
N GLU A 90 -13.10 13.60 17.17
CA GLU A 90 -13.95 14.59 17.78
C GLU A 90 -15.18 13.97 18.43
N ASP A 91 -15.68 12.93 17.81
CA ASP A 91 -16.87 12.28 18.30
C ASP A 91 -16.59 11.42 19.52
N PHE A 92 -15.33 11.09 19.76
CA PHE A 92 -14.98 10.16 20.81
C PHE A 92 -13.95 10.72 21.76
N VAL A 93 -13.89 12.02 21.85
CA VAL A 93 -12.86 12.63 22.66
C VAL A 93 -12.98 12.21 24.12
N TYR A 94 -14.18 11.99 24.57
CA TYR A 94 -14.40 11.60 25.96
C TYR A 94 -14.03 10.13 26.19
N GLU A 95 -13.72 9.41 25.16
CA GLU A 95 -13.29 8.02 25.26
C GLU A 95 -11.81 7.87 25.05
N ASP A 96 -11.08 8.90 25.31
CA ASP A 96 -9.68 8.91 24.97
C ASP A 96 -8.89 7.79 25.56
N GLU A 97 -9.17 7.47 26.78
CA GLU A 97 -8.40 6.42 27.39
C GLU A 97 -8.61 5.12 26.65
N ASP A 98 -9.80 4.89 26.18
CA ASP A 98 -10.05 3.70 25.40
C ASP A 98 -9.51 3.86 24.01
N GLY A 99 -9.56 5.05 23.49
CA GLY A 99 -9.05 5.33 22.18
C GLY A 99 -7.59 5.00 22.05
N SER A 100 -6.84 5.25 23.11
CA SER A 100 -5.43 4.92 23.04
C SER A 100 -5.20 3.45 22.87
N PHE A 101 -5.97 2.66 23.56
CA PHE A 101 -5.83 1.23 23.40
C PHE A 101 -6.16 0.78 22.02
N SER A 102 -7.18 1.36 21.43
CA SER A 102 -7.54 1.00 20.08
C SER A 102 -6.43 1.25 19.12
N ILE A 103 -5.72 2.33 19.30
CA ILE A 103 -4.61 2.64 18.44
C ILE A 103 -3.55 1.56 18.55
N LYS A 104 -3.30 1.08 19.73
CA LYS A 104 -2.35 0.01 19.90
C LYS A 104 -2.80 -1.24 19.19
N ASP A 105 -4.07 -1.54 19.26
CA ASP A 105 -4.58 -2.74 18.63
C ASP A 105 -4.47 -2.69 17.13
N ILE A 106 -4.50 -1.51 16.55
CA ILE A 106 -4.38 -1.36 15.12
C ILE A 106 -3.00 -1.73 14.66
N PHE A 107 -2.01 -1.46 15.45
CA PHE A 107 -0.66 -1.83 15.11
C PHE A 107 -0.33 -3.22 15.58
#